data_7034d3be5b264c8c9d0109757aa78c02
#
_entry.id   7034d3be5b264c8c9d0109757aa78c02
#
_cell.length_a   1.000
_cell.length_b   1.000
_cell.length_c   1.000
_cell.angle_alpha   90.00
_cell.angle_beta   90.00
_cell.angle_gamma   90.00
#
_symmetry.space_group_name_H-M   'P 1'
#
loop_
_entity.id
_entity.type
_entity.pdbx_description
1 polymer ?
#
loop_
_entity_poly.entity_id
_entity_poly.type
_entity_poly.pdbx_seq_one_letter_code
_entity_poly.pdbx_strand_id
1 'polypeptide(L)' 'MSPKQVIDFFGSQVATARALGIEQPSVSAWLKTGEVPMDRQYQIELATNGQLRADLPAMRVSQ' A
#
# COMPACT_ATOMS: atom_id res chain seq x y z
N MET A 1 -0.74 2.27 6.44
CA MET A 1 -1.58 1.13 6.02
C MET A 1 -0.81 -0.17 6.14
N SER A 2 -1.50 -1.27 6.37
CA SER A 2 -0.86 -2.59 6.39
C SER A 2 -1.05 -3.28 5.06
N PRO A 3 -0.21 -4.28 4.73
CA PRO A 3 -0.40 -5.04 3.49
C PRO A 3 -1.77 -5.69 3.42
N LYS A 4 -2.28 -6.19 4.55
CA LYS A 4 -3.58 -6.82 4.57
C LYS A 4 -4.70 -5.84 4.24
N GLN A 5 -4.61 -4.62 4.76
CA GLN A 5 -5.60 -3.58 4.45
C GLN A 5 -5.65 -3.30 2.95
N VAL A 6 -4.48 -3.23 2.33
CA VAL A 6 -4.38 -2.96 0.90
C VAL A 6 -5.01 -4.10 0.09
N ILE A 7 -4.65 -5.33 0.44
CA ILE A 7 -5.15 -6.50 -0.28
C ILE A 7 -6.66 -6.64 -0.08
N ASP A 8 -7.15 -6.40 1.13
CA ASP A 8 -8.59 -6.46 1.40
C ASP A 8 -9.34 -5.39 0.61
N PHE A 9 -8.76 -4.20 0.47
CA PHE A 9 -9.39 -3.12 -0.28
C PHE A 9 -9.57 -3.49 -1.76
N PHE A 10 -8.53 -4.01 -2.39
CA PHE A 10 -8.56 -4.36 -3.80
C PHE A 10 -9.15 -5.75 -4.08
N GLY A 11 -9.24 -6.59 -3.07
CA GLY A 11 -9.87 -7.90 -3.15
C GLY A 11 -8.92 -9.09 -3.19
N SER A 12 -7.72 -8.92 -3.71
CA SER A 12 -6.74 -10.00 -3.77
C SER A 12 -5.35 -9.43 -4.07
N GLN A 13 -4.33 -10.28 -3.96
CA GLN A 13 -2.97 -9.86 -4.32
C GLN A 13 -2.88 -9.52 -5.80
N VAL A 14 -3.52 -10.32 -6.64
CA VAL A 14 -3.51 -10.07 -8.08
C VAL A 14 -4.21 -8.75 -8.41
N ALA A 15 -5.36 -8.51 -7.80
CA ALA A 15 -6.10 -7.28 -8.02
C ALA A 15 -5.30 -6.07 -7.54
N THR A 16 -4.61 -6.19 -6.41
CA THR A 16 -3.76 -5.13 -5.88
C THR A 16 -2.63 -4.82 -6.87
N ALA A 17 -1.95 -5.85 -7.35
CA ALA A 17 -0.85 -5.67 -8.29
C ALA A 17 -1.32 -4.99 -9.57
N ARG A 18 -2.47 -5.39 -10.09
CA ARG A 18 -3.03 -4.80 -11.30
C ARG A 18 -3.39 -3.33 -11.09
N ALA A 19 -4.00 -3.02 -9.96
CA ALA A 19 -4.40 -1.65 -9.67
C ALA A 19 -3.21 -0.71 -9.59
N LEU A 20 -2.08 -1.22 -9.12
CA LEU A 20 -0.87 -0.41 -8.93
C LEU A 20 0.11 -0.50 -10.09
N GLY A 21 -0.16 -1.37 -11.07
CA GLY A 21 0.76 -1.56 -12.19
C GLY A 21 2.07 -2.22 -11.80
N ILE A 22 2.04 -3.07 -10.79
CA ILE A 22 3.23 -3.79 -10.31
C ILE A 22 3.00 -5.29 -10.42
N GLU A 23 4.05 -6.07 -10.17
CA GLU A 23 3.93 -7.52 -10.25
C GLU A 23 3.51 -8.11 -8.92
N GLN A 24 2.77 -9.23 -8.98
CA GLN A 24 2.27 -9.88 -7.79
C GLN A 24 3.34 -10.23 -6.75
N PRO A 25 4.54 -10.70 -7.13
CA PRO A 25 5.58 -10.97 -6.15
C PRO A 25 5.93 -9.79 -5.26
N SER A 26 5.79 -8.57 -5.76
CA SER A 26 6.01 -7.38 -4.94
C SER A 26 4.99 -7.30 -3.81
N VAL A 27 3.72 -7.58 -4.13
CA VAL A 27 2.66 -7.58 -3.11
C VAL A 27 2.90 -8.69 -2.10
N SER A 28 3.29 -9.87 -2.57
CA SER A 28 3.60 -10.99 -1.68
C SER A 28 4.74 -10.66 -0.73
N ALA A 29 5.74 -9.92 -1.20
CA ALA A 29 6.86 -9.51 -0.37
C ALA A 29 6.39 -8.61 0.79
N TRP A 30 5.40 -7.76 0.57
CA TRP A 30 4.85 -6.91 1.63
C TRP A 30 4.27 -7.76 2.76
N LEU A 31 3.61 -8.87 2.41
CA LEU A 31 3.05 -9.77 3.42
C LEU A 31 4.14 -10.43 4.24
N LYS A 32 5.27 -10.75 3.63
CA LYS A 32 6.39 -11.37 4.33
C LYS A 32 7.07 -10.41 5.30
N THR A 33 7.26 -9.15 4.87
CA THR A 33 7.92 -8.15 5.70
C THR A 33 6.96 -7.47 6.67
N GLY A 34 5.67 -7.51 6.37
CA GLY A 34 4.66 -6.83 7.18
C GLY A 34 4.54 -5.35 6.90
N GLU A 35 5.20 -4.87 5.85
CA GLU A 35 5.23 -3.43 5.53
C GLU A 35 5.03 -3.18 4.05
N VAL A 36 4.36 -2.07 3.75
CA VAL A 36 4.24 -1.55 2.39
C VAL A 36 5.27 -0.43 2.25
N PRO A 37 6.12 -0.44 1.22
CA PRO A 37 7.09 0.65 1.02
C PRO A 37 6.40 2.01 0.93
N MET A 38 7.05 3.05 1.44
CA MET A 38 6.43 4.37 1.50
C MET A 38 6.01 4.93 0.15
N ASP A 39 6.83 4.74 -0.88
CA ASP A 39 6.46 5.20 -2.22
C ASP A 39 5.20 4.50 -2.72
N ARG A 40 5.04 3.21 -2.40
CA ARG A 40 3.81 2.50 -2.74
C ARG A 40 2.64 2.95 -1.89
N GLN A 41 2.88 3.28 -0.63
CA GLN A 41 1.81 3.80 0.21
C GLN A 41 1.24 5.11 -0.36
N TYR A 42 2.09 6.00 -0.83
CA TYR A 42 1.63 7.24 -1.46
C TYR A 42 0.85 6.95 -2.74
N GLN A 43 1.33 6.01 -3.55
CA GLN A 43 0.62 5.60 -4.75
C GLN A 43 -0.77 5.05 -4.41
N ILE A 44 -0.84 4.21 -3.38
CA ILE A 44 -2.10 3.59 -2.95
C ILE A 44 -3.06 4.65 -2.42
N GLU A 45 -2.55 5.60 -1.68
CA GLU A 45 -3.40 6.68 -1.17
C GLU A 45 -4.05 7.44 -2.33
N LEU A 46 -3.28 7.75 -3.36
CA LEU A 46 -3.83 8.41 -4.54
C LEU A 46 -4.81 7.52 -5.30
N ALA A 47 -4.46 6.25 -5.46
CA ALA A 47 -5.29 5.31 -6.20
C ALA A 47 -6.63 5.03 -5.51
N THR A 48 -6.68 5.18 -4.19
CA THR A 48 -7.90 4.91 -3.41
C THR A 48 -8.63 6.20 -3.02
N ASN A 49 -8.21 7.34 -3.53
CA ASN A 49 -8.80 8.63 -3.18
C ASN A 49 -8.76 8.91 -1.68
N GLY A 50 -7.68 8.48 -1.02
CA GLY A 50 -7.49 8.72 0.40
C GLY A 50 -8.21 7.75 1.31
N GLN A 51 -8.87 6.73 0.77
CA GLN A 51 -9.53 5.73 1.61
C GLN A 51 -8.49 4.90 2.37
N LEU A 52 -7.36 4.62 1.74
CA LEU A 52 -6.19 4.09 2.43
C LEU A 52 -5.15 5.20 2.46
N ARG A 53 -4.62 5.49 3.62
CA ARG A 53 -3.70 6.61 3.79
C ARG A 53 -2.31 6.12 4.14
N ALA A 54 -1.31 6.81 3.61
CA ALA A 54 0.08 6.50 3.92
C ALA A 54 0.35 6.78 5.39
N ASP A 55 1.18 5.92 6.01
CA ASP A 55 1.60 6.12 7.38
C ASP A 55 2.74 7.14 7.38
N LEU A 56 2.46 8.34 7.84
CA LEU A 56 3.45 9.40 7.83
C LEU A 56 4.37 9.29 9.03
N PRO A 57 5.69 9.44 8.81
CA PRO A 57 6.61 9.50 9.93
C PRO A 57 6.24 10.67 10.86
N ALA A 58 6.41 10.47 12.16
CA ALA A 58 6.04 11.48 13.14
C ALA A 58 6.75 12.81 12.88
N MET A 59 7.98 12.77 12.44
CA MET A 59 8.75 13.97 12.19
C MET A 59 8.17 14.86 11.09
N ARG A 60 7.33 14.30 10.23
CA ARG A 60 6.73 15.06 9.14
C ARG A 60 5.57 15.91 9.60
N VAL A 61 5.00 15.56 10.74
CA VAL A 61 3.85 16.27 11.27
C VAL A 61 4.25 17.65 11.77
N SER A 62 5.49 17.82 12.15
CA SER A 62 5.98 19.07 12.68
C SER A 62 6.21 20.15 11.62
N GLN A 63 6.06 19.86 10.41
CA GLN A 63 6.27 20.82 9.33
C GLN A 63 5.22 21.89 9.28
#